data_57a72ba96967ce84413261a3e99a14ba
#
_entry.id   57a72ba96967ce84413261a3e99a14ba
#
_cell.length_a   1.000
_cell.length_b   1.000
_cell.length_c   1.000
_cell.angle_alpha   90.00
_cell.angle_beta   90.00
_cell.angle_gamma   90.00
#
_symmetry.space_group_name_H-M   'P 1'
#
loop_
_entity.id
_entity.type
_entity.pdbx_description
1 polymer ?
#
loop_
_entity_poly.entity_id
_entity_poly.type
_entity_poly.pdbx_seq_one_letter_code
_entity_poly.pdbx_strand_id
1 'polypeptide(L)'
;FLHGPNLQLDPTYTVFVIDGNDKTSIRTKEIYNAVKSIGCATYYIAACGEKEEDATQFIVNANVKHELLPFVYLPLFQLLSNTVTTDLNRWQKHPMYKHFNDNIRSKMK
;
A
#
# COMPACT_ATOMS: atom_id res chain seq x y z
N PHE A 1 -7.06 14.17 -2.04
CA PHE A 1 -7.91 13.15 -1.38
C PHE A 1 -9.17 13.77 -0.76
N LEU A 2 -9.03 14.81 0.06
CA LEU A 2 -10.14 15.41 0.82
C LEU A 2 -11.19 16.13 -0.04
N HIS A 3 -10.91 16.40 -1.30
CA HIS A 3 -11.77 17.15 -2.23
C HIS A 3 -12.53 16.27 -3.23
N GLY A 4 -12.66 14.98 -2.96
CA GLY A 4 -13.41 14.10 -3.85
C GLY A 4 -13.31 12.61 -3.51
N PRO A 5 -12.14 11.96 -3.62
CA PRO A 5 -12.03 10.51 -3.44
C PRO A 5 -12.52 9.98 -2.09
N ASN A 6 -12.44 10.79 -1.03
CA ASN A 6 -12.95 10.41 0.30
C ASN A 6 -14.45 10.13 0.32
N LEU A 7 -15.22 10.75 -0.58
CA LEU A 7 -16.67 10.54 -0.68
C LEU A 7 -17.04 9.20 -1.31
N GLN A 8 -16.07 8.52 -1.93
CA GLN A 8 -16.27 7.22 -2.57
C GLN A 8 -15.93 6.04 -1.64
N LEU A 9 -15.35 6.33 -0.46
CA LEU A 9 -14.97 5.28 0.47
C LEU A 9 -16.18 4.71 1.21
N ASP A 10 -16.19 3.41 1.31
CA ASP A 10 -17.12 2.64 2.13
C ASP A 10 -16.38 1.47 2.81
N PRO A 11 -17.02 0.76 3.76
CA PRO A 11 -16.37 -0.32 4.51
C PRO A 11 -15.79 -1.47 3.68
N THR A 12 -16.12 -1.58 2.40
CA THR A 12 -15.58 -2.64 1.53
C THR A 12 -14.17 -2.34 1.02
N TYR A 13 -13.71 -1.09 1.18
CA TYR A 13 -12.37 -0.68 0.73
C TYR A 13 -11.27 -1.09 1.71
N THR A 14 -10.13 -1.46 1.15
CA THR A 14 -8.86 -1.53 1.87
C THR A 14 -8.04 -0.30 1.49
N VAL A 15 -7.61 0.45 2.48
CA VAL A 15 -6.90 1.73 2.29
C VAL A 15 -5.51 1.66 2.93
N PHE A 16 -4.51 1.97 2.14
CA PHE A 16 -3.14 2.16 2.62
C PHE A 16 -2.84 3.65 2.70
N VAL A 17 -2.56 4.14 3.88
CA VAL A 17 -2.15 5.51 4.13
C VAL A 17 -0.64 5.53 4.31
N ILE A 18 0.04 6.23 3.41
CA ILE A 18 1.51 6.27 3.36
C ILE A 18 1.99 7.63 3.88
N ASP A 19 2.85 7.59 4.89
CA ASP A 19 3.43 8.80 5.48
C ASP A 19 4.69 9.21 4.72
N GLY A 20 4.74 10.48 4.31
CA GLY A 20 5.90 11.08 3.67
C GLY A 20 7.04 11.45 4.62
N ASN A 21 6.88 11.22 5.92
CA ASN A 21 7.85 11.54 6.95
C ASN A 21 8.34 13.01 6.90
N ASP A 22 7.39 13.91 6.71
CA ASP A 22 7.62 15.34 6.63
C ASP A 22 6.61 16.14 7.48
N LYS A 23 6.55 17.43 7.26
CA LYS A 23 5.60 18.32 7.96
C LYS A 23 4.12 17.96 7.76
N THR A 24 3.81 17.12 6.78
CA THR A 24 2.43 16.68 6.49
C THR A 24 2.03 15.42 7.27
N SER A 25 2.94 14.80 8.02
CA SER A 25 2.68 13.55 8.75
C SER A 25 1.51 13.66 9.73
N ILE A 26 1.34 14.81 10.38
CA ILE A 26 0.20 15.06 11.29
C ILE A 26 -1.12 14.93 10.50
N ARG A 27 -1.19 15.57 9.35
CA ARG A 27 -2.37 15.53 8.48
C ARG A 27 -2.63 14.13 7.91
N THR A 28 -1.57 13.43 7.57
CA THR A 28 -1.64 12.03 7.11
C THR A 28 -2.24 11.13 8.19
N LYS A 29 -1.85 11.33 9.45
CA LYS A 29 -2.39 10.59 10.59
C LYS A 29 -3.86 10.91 10.87
N GLU A 30 -4.27 12.17 10.72
CA GLU A 30 -5.67 12.56 10.78
C GLU A 30 -6.51 11.85 9.70
N ILE A 31 -6.00 11.78 8.48
CA ILE A 31 -6.67 11.07 7.37
C ILE A 31 -6.79 9.57 7.70
N TYR A 32 -5.73 8.95 8.21
CA TYR A 32 -5.76 7.56 8.64
C TYR A 32 -6.88 7.29 9.65
N ASN A 33 -6.98 8.12 10.68
CA ASN A 33 -8.01 7.99 11.71
C ASN A 33 -9.42 8.21 11.13
N ALA A 34 -9.58 9.19 10.25
CA ALA A 34 -10.85 9.47 9.60
C ALA A 34 -11.32 8.30 8.71
N VAL A 35 -10.43 7.75 7.90
CA VAL A 35 -10.73 6.60 7.02
C VAL A 35 -11.06 5.35 7.86
N LYS A 36 -10.31 5.12 8.94
CA LYS A 36 -10.57 4.03 9.86
C LYS A 36 -11.94 4.14 10.52
N SER A 37 -12.39 5.36 10.85
CA SER A 37 -13.69 5.61 11.44
C SER A 37 -14.89 5.30 10.51
N ILE A 38 -14.67 5.30 9.19
CA ILE A 38 -15.68 4.89 8.20
C ILE A 38 -15.91 3.37 8.23
N GLY A 39 -14.96 2.60 8.79
CA GLY A 39 -15.01 1.14 8.85
C GLY A 39 -14.19 0.45 7.74
N CYS A 40 -13.41 1.19 6.96
CA CYS A 40 -12.49 0.60 6.00
C CYS A 40 -11.37 -0.18 6.69
N ALA A 41 -10.93 -1.27 6.07
CA ALA A 41 -9.67 -1.91 6.45
C ALA A 41 -8.50 -0.95 6.12
N THR A 42 -7.99 -0.25 7.13
CA THR A 42 -7.04 0.85 6.95
C THR A 42 -5.69 0.51 7.55
N TYR A 43 -4.64 0.66 6.75
CA TYR A 43 -3.26 0.41 7.15
C TYR A 43 -2.44 1.69 7.01
N TYR A 44 -1.63 1.98 8.02
CA TYR A 44 -0.72 3.12 8.05
C TYR A 44 0.72 2.65 7.87
N ILE A 45 1.42 3.24 6.92
CA ILE A 45 2.81 2.89 6.59
C ILE A 45 3.67 4.12 6.77
N ALA A 46 4.69 4.00 7.62
CA ALA A 46 5.64 5.07 7.88
C ALA A 46 7.08 4.57 7.91
N ALA A 47 8.02 5.43 7.56
CA ALA A 47 9.45 5.11 7.60
C ALA A 47 10.02 5.18 9.00
N CYS A 48 9.51 6.07 9.84
CA CYS A 48 9.91 6.20 11.23
C CYS A 48 8.70 6.54 12.12
N GLY A 49 8.87 6.37 13.40
CA GLY A 49 7.85 6.64 14.40
C GLY A 49 7.87 5.62 15.52
N GLU A 50 7.12 5.88 16.56
CA GLU A 50 6.90 4.88 17.61
C GLU A 50 5.97 3.81 17.08
N LYS A 51 6.32 2.55 17.37
CA LYS A 51 5.46 1.42 17.07
C LYS A 51 4.24 1.51 17.98
N GLU A 52 3.13 1.96 17.43
CA GLU A 52 1.86 1.89 18.15
C GLU A 52 1.44 0.40 18.28
N GLU A 53 0.74 0.06 19.33
CA GLU A 53 0.29 -1.32 19.61
C GLU A 53 -0.73 -1.85 18.59
N ASP A 54 -1.14 -1.02 17.64
CA ASP A 54 -2.11 -1.36 16.61
C ASP A 54 -1.45 -2.12 15.45
N ALA A 55 -1.88 -3.36 15.22
CA ALA A 55 -1.41 -4.21 14.13
C ALA A 55 -1.67 -3.64 12.72
N THR A 56 -2.44 -2.56 12.61
CA THR A 56 -2.67 -1.85 11.32
C THR A 56 -1.59 -0.82 10.99
N GLN A 57 -0.61 -0.63 11.86
CA GLN A 57 0.50 0.29 11.64
C GLN A 57 1.78 -0.46 11.33
N PHE A 58 2.42 -0.08 10.24
CA PHE A 58 3.66 -0.67 9.77
C PHE A 58 4.76 0.38 9.71
N ILE A 59 5.71 0.29 10.65
CA ILE A 59 6.86 1.19 10.72
C ILE A 59 8.09 0.46 10.17
N VAL A 60 8.66 1.00 9.08
CA VAL A 60 9.79 0.36 8.37
C VAL A 60 11.12 0.57 9.09
N ASN A 61 11.22 1.60 9.95
CA ASN A 61 12.45 2.03 10.63
C ASN A 61 13.59 2.36 9.67
N ALA A 62 13.29 3.06 8.59
CA ALA A 62 14.26 3.51 7.62
C ALA A 62 14.67 4.96 7.89
N ASN A 63 15.94 5.19 8.14
CA ASN A 63 16.51 6.54 8.30
C ASN A 63 17.03 7.04 6.95
N VAL A 64 16.14 7.53 6.12
CA VAL A 64 16.43 8.09 4.80
C VAL A 64 15.77 9.44 4.63
N LYS A 65 16.29 10.26 3.73
CA LYS A 65 15.65 11.51 3.35
C LYS A 65 14.27 11.23 2.75
N HIS A 66 13.32 12.15 2.99
CA HIS A 66 11.92 11.94 2.55
C HIS A 66 11.79 11.75 1.03
N GLU A 67 12.67 12.35 0.22
CA GLU A 67 12.68 12.17 -1.24
C GLU A 67 13.00 10.75 -1.67
N LEU A 68 13.65 9.96 -0.80
CA LEU A 68 14.02 8.58 -1.08
C LEU A 68 12.99 7.56 -0.56
N LEU A 69 11.98 8.00 0.16
CA LEU A 69 10.95 7.12 0.73
C LEU A 69 10.21 6.26 -0.30
N PRO A 70 9.94 6.73 -1.53
CA PRO A 70 9.34 5.86 -2.55
C PRO A 70 10.13 4.58 -2.81
N PHE A 71 11.48 4.64 -2.75
CA PHE A 71 12.33 3.46 -2.91
C PHE A 71 12.28 2.51 -1.71
N VAL A 72 11.93 3.02 -0.53
CA VAL A 72 11.72 2.21 0.68
C VAL A 72 10.36 1.52 0.66
N TYR A 73 9.32 2.23 0.22
CA TYR A 73 7.95 1.73 0.24
C TYR A 73 7.62 0.82 -0.95
N LEU A 74 8.20 1.07 -2.11
CA LEU A 74 7.91 0.30 -3.32
C LEU A 74 8.13 -1.22 -3.15
N PRO A 75 9.25 -1.71 -2.58
CA PRO A 75 9.46 -3.13 -2.37
C PRO A 75 8.40 -3.76 -1.46
N LEU A 76 7.88 -3.02 -0.49
CA LEU A 76 6.81 -3.48 0.39
C LEU A 76 5.53 -3.80 -0.41
N PHE A 77 5.13 -2.91 -1.31
CA PHE A 77 3.96 -3.12 -2.16
C PHE A 77 4.17 -4.19 -3.21
N GLN A 78 5.39 -4.30 -3.74
CA GLN A 78 5.75 -5.38 -4.66
C GLN A 78 5.64 -6.75 -3.96
N LEU A 79 6.16 -6.87 -2.73
CA LEU A 79 6.08 -8.08 -1.94
C LEU A 79 4.61 -8.40 -1.59
N LEU A 80 3.85 -7.41 -1.16
CA LEU A 80 2.42 -7.56 -0.85
C LEU A 80 1.65 -8.06 -2.07
N SER A 81 1.85 -7.45 -3.23
CA SER A 81 1.22 -7.84 -4.49
C SER A 81 1.55 -9.28 -4.86
N ASN A 82 2.82 -9.67 -4.77
CA ASN A 82 3.26 -11.03 -5.06
C ASN A 82 2.66 -12.05 -4.09
N THR A 83 2.67 -11.75 -2.79
CA THR A 83 2.12 -12.64 -1.75
C THR A 83 0.63 -12.85 -1.94
N VAL A 84 -0.14 -11.77 -2.08
CA VAL A 84 -1.60 -11.87 -2.28
C VAL A 84 -1.94 -12.61 -3.57
N THR A 85 -1.21 -12.34 -4.65
CA THR A 85 -1.43 -13.00 -5.93
C THR A 85 -1.13 -14.49 -5.87
N THR A 86 -0.08 -14.88 -5.15
CA THR A 86 0.32 -16.27 -4.94
C THR A 86 -0.70 -17.00 -4.05
N ASP A 87 -1.05 -16.43 -2.91
CA ASP A 87 -1.98 -17.04 -1.93
C ASP A 87 -3.37 -17.25 -2.53
N LEU A 88 -3.83 -16.30 -3.35
CA LEU A 88 -5.12 -16.41 -4.03
C LEU A 88 -5.05 -17.18 -5.37
N ASN A 89 -3.88 -17.67 -5.75
CA ASN A 89 -3.64 -18.36 -7.02
C ASN A 89 -4.16 -17.56 -8.24
N ARG A 90 -3.98 -16.24 -8.21
CA ARG A 90 -4.53 -15.34 -9.25
C ARG A 90 -3.74 -15.36 -10.54
N TRP A 91 -2.46 -15.69 -10.48
CA TRP A 91 -1.59 -15.74 -11.66
C TRP A 91 -2.16 -16.70 -12.71
N GLN A 92 -2.50 -17.91 -12.30
CA GLN A 92 -3.02 -18.93 -13.22
C GLN A 92 -4.46 -18.66 -13.67
N LYS A 93 -5.23 -17.92 -12.87
CA LYS A 93 -6.63 -17.60 -13.14
C LYS A 93 -6.82 -16.34 -13.98
N HIS A 94 -5.79 -15.53 -14.14
CA HIS A 94 -5.91 -14.28 -14.88
C HIS A 94 -6.01 -14.55 -16.39
N PRO A 95 -7.02 -14.02 -17.09
CA PRO A 95 -7.22 -14.28 -18.52
C PRO A 95 -6.02 -13.97 -19.40
N MET A 96 -5.27 -12.92 -19.05
CA MET A 96 -4.09 -12.49 -19.81
C MET A 96 -2.85 -13.35 -19.54
N TYR A 97 -2.83 -14.17 -18.50
CA TYR A 97 -1.64 -14.94 -18.14
C TYR A 97 -1.16 -15.84 -19.28
N LYS A 98 -2.06 -16.64 -19.81
CA LYS A 98 -1.78 -17.53 -20.94
C LYS A 98 -1.46 -16.74 -22.21
N HIS A 99 -2.29 -15.77 -22.55
CA HIS A 99 -2.09 -14.93 -23.73
C HIS A 99 -0.76 -14.17 -23.70
N PHE A 100 -0.37 -13.64 -22.56
CA PHE A 100 0.87 -12.91 -22.42
C PHE A 100 2.07 -13.84 -22.61
N ASN A 101 2.06 -15.02 -21.99
CA ASN A 101 3.13 -15.98 -22.09
C ASN A 101 3.23 -16.63 -23.49
N ASP A 102 2.12 -16.82 -24.16
CA ASP A 102 2.07 -17.45 -25.48
C ASP A 102 2.48 -16.47 -26.60
N ASN A 103 2.15 -15.18 -26.45
CA ASN A 103 2.33 -14.19 -27.53
C ASN A 103 3.46 -13.20 -27.29
N ILE A 104 3.89 -13.00 -26.06
CA ILE A 104 4.97 -12.07 -25.70
C ILE A 104 6.07 -12.83 -24.98
N ARG A 105 7.21 -12.97 -25.61
CA ARG A 105 8.39 -13.51 -24.95
C ARG A 105 8.93 -12.46 -23.98
N SER A 106 8.60 -12.60 -22.71
CA SER A 106 9.05 -11.70 -21.65
C SER A 106 10.52 -11.85 -21.30
N LYS A 107 11.16 -12.92 -21.77
CA LYS A 107 12.60 -13.17 -21.59
C LYS A 107 13.23 -13.36 -22.95
N MET A 108 14.14 -12.48 -23.30
CA MET A 108 15.08 -12.78 -24.38
C MET A 108 16.02 -13.91 -23.90
N LYS A 109 16.10 -14.94 -24.70
CA LYS A 109 17.13 -15.96 -24.50
C LYS A 109 18.51 -15.41 -24.90
#